data_40dbf385b9b38e07fc478d99ff3448f5
#
_entry.id   40dbf385b9b38e07fc478d99ff3448f5
#
_cell.length_a   1.000
_cell.length_b   1.000
_cell.length_c   1.000
_cell.angle_alpha   90.00
_cell.angle_beta   90.00
_cell.angle_gamma   90.00
#
_symmetry.space_group_name_H-M   'P 1'
#
loop_
_entity.id
_entity.type
_entity.pdbx_description
1 polymer ?
#
loop_
_entity_poly.entity_id
_entity_poly.type
_entity_poly.pdbx_seq_one_letter_code
_entity_poly.pdbx_strand_id
1 'polypeptide(L)'
;MATLLKPLRPVTTYRHRRIIPAPAAGFLILVSLLMPQAELLAADKLVVYSGRAERLIKPVFDAFTAKTGIQVDLLSSGTTELVNRLKAEGDRTPADLLLTNDAGSLELARGAGLLRPLNMREVERAIPSQFRAADNSWVGLSGRFWIIVYNTAMVKPDQLTSLLDLANPQWKDKLAIPNSGSEYLQAGVSVIRATHGDERTKKFLEGLRDNAGSQVYQKSSQIVDAVAKGQVAVGIVNHYYVYRHLATQPTAPLAVIMPDQKEGGMGAIMNVTGIGITKPSTHVENAKLLIEFLVAQAGQKMFADLDKEYPLHPEVKADPALVDRKSFRAAQVPLTRLAELREPTLTLIEQVGLR
;
A
#
# COMPACT_ATOMS: atom_id res chain seq x y z
N MET A 1 -32.42 25.53 71.21
CA MET A 1 -33.51 25.08 72.10
C MET A 1 -33.42 23.56 72.11
N ALA A 2 -32.88 23.12 73.18
CA ALA A 2 -33.40 22.35 74.28
C ALA A 2 -33.58 20.88 73.88
N THR A 3 -32.65 20.00 74.33
CA THR A 3 -32.58 19.31 75.66
C THR A 3 -33.55 18.16 75.77
N LEU A 4 -33.17 16.95 75.97
CA LEU A 4 -32.85 16.16 77.24
C LEU A 4 -32.70 14.69 76.90
N LEU A 5 -31.64 14.00 77.19
CA LEU A 5 -31.19 13.25 78.30
C LEU A 5 -32.10 12.11 78.86
N LYS A 6 -31.62 10.85 78.63
CA LYS A 6 -31.40 9.70 79.56
C LYS A 6 -32.56 9.21 80.43
N PRO A 7 -32.55 7.91 81.01
CA PRO A 7 -31.38 7.20 81.54
C PRO A 7 -31.40 5.63 81.46
N LEU A 8 -30.37 5.09 81.96
CA LEU A 8 -29.80 3.78 82.32
C LEU A 8 -30.60 2.79 83.11
N ARG A 9 -30.26 1.45 82.89
CA ARG A 9 -29.94 0.33 83.78
C ARG A 9 -31.06 -0.67 84.05
N PRO A 10 -30.75 -1.92 84.59
CA PRO A 10 -29.46 -2.53 84.91
C PRO A 10 -29.25 -4.01 84.43
N VAL A 11 -28.07 -4.47 84.66
CA VAL A 11 -27.44 -5.80 84.67
C VAL A 11 -28.23 -6.90 85.41
N THR A 12 -28.19 -8.12 84.81
CA THR A 12 -28.33 -9.35 85.66
C THR A 12 -27.38 -10.41 85.09
N THR A 13 -26.43 -10.78 85.89
CA THR A 13 -25.50 -11.89 85.79
C THR A 13 -26.18 -13.20 86.02
N TYR A 14 -25.95 -14.20 85.15
CA TYR A 14 -26.12 -15.58 85.49
C TYR A 14 -24.94 -16.43 85.01
N ARG A 15 -24.28 -17.01 85.97
CA ARG A 15 -23.19 -17.97 85.85
C ARG A 15 -23.83 -19.35 85.78
N HIS A 16 -23.46 -20.20 84.80
CA HIS A 16 -23.21 -21.63 85.08
C HIS A 16 -22.76 -22.44 83.86
N ARG A 17 -21.72 -23.15 84.14
CA ARG A 17 -21.30 -24.49 83.71
C ARG A 17 -20.71 -24.72 82.33
N ARG A 18 -19.42 -25.04 82.43
CA ARG A 18 -18.62 -25.71 81.44
C ARG A 18 -19.20 -27.08 81.11
N ILE A 19 -19.39 -27.36 79.83
CA ILE A 19 -19.39 -28.69 79.23
C ILE A 19 -18.46 -28.65 78.07
N ILE A 20 -17.39 -29.43 78.10
CA ILE A 20 -16.46 -29.67 77.01
C ILE A 20 -17.04 -30.87 76.25
N PRO A 21 -17.23 -30.78 74.94
CA PRO A 21 -17.20 -31.95 74.07
C PRO A 21 -15.99 -31.92 73.13
N ALA A 22 -15.51 -33.11 72.86
CA ALA A 22 -14.34 -33.52 72.11
C ALA A 22 -14.27 -32.99 70.67
N PRO A 23 -13.06 -32.99 70.05
CA PRO A 23 -12.86 -32.41 68.74
C PRO A 23 -13.43 -33.32 67.63
N ALA A 24 -14.42 -32.83 66.89
CA ALA A 24 -14.82 -33.42 65.62
C ALA A 24 -13.83 -32.98 64.60
N ALA A 25 -13.09 -33.90 63.98
CA ALA A 25 -12.21 -33.72 62.86
C ALA A 25 -13.04 -33.28 61.64
N GLY A 26 -13.10 -31.99 61.41
CA GLY A 26 -13.68 -31.41 60.19
C GLY A 26 -12.69 -31.55 59.01
N PHE A 27 -13.04 -32.47 58.16
CA PHE A 27 -12.35 -32.62 56.83
C PHE A 27 -12.65 -31.38 56.01
N LEU A 28 -11.70 -30.42 55.96
CA LEU A 28 -11.73 -29.28 55.01
C LEU A 28 -11.40 -29.82 53.64
N ILE A 29 -12.44 -30.10 52.83
CA ILE A 29 -12.29 -30.33 51.42
C ILE A 29 -11.95 -28.98 50.79
N LEU A 30 -10.66 -28.77 50.49
CA LEU A 30 -10.16 -27.68 49.70
C LEU A 30 -10.57 -27.97 48.25
N VAL A 31 -11.74 -27.49 47.82
CA VAL A 31 -12.13 -27.45 46.41
C VAL A 31 -11.25 -26.39 45.78
N SER A 32 -10.09 -26.80 45.22
CA SER A 32 -9.32 -26.01 44.32
C SER A 32 -10.18 -25.78 43.09
N LEU A 33 -10.81 -24.60 42.97
CA LEU A 33 -11.33 -24.09 41.69
C LEU A 33 -10.13 -23.98 40.74
N LEU A 34 -9.92 -25.04 39.94
CA LEU A 34 -9.18 -24.92 38.69
C LEU A 34 -9.99 -23.98 37.80
N MET A 35 -9.80 -22.67 37.96
CA MET A 35 -10.10 -21.74 36.87
C MET A 35 -9.14 -22.11 35.72
N PRO A 36 -9.65 -22.40 34.54
CA PRO A 36 -8.75 -22.45 33.38
C PRO A 36 -8.07 -21.09 33.35
N GLN A 37 -6.75 -21.06 33.58
CA GLN A 37 -5.94 -19.96 33.16
C GLN A 37 -6.14 -19.93 31.65
N ALA A 38 -7.01 -19.02 31.19
CA ALA A 38 -6.91 -18.56 29.84
C ALA A 38 -5.49 -17.99 29.74
N GLU A 39 -4.57 -18.79 29.19
CA GLU A 39 -3.32 -18.24 28.69
C GLU A 39 -3.72 -17.02 27.86
N LEU A 40 -3.37 -15.85 28.36
CA LEU A 40 -3.34 -14.65 27.53
C LEU A 40 -2.29 -14.96 26.47
N LEU A 41 -2.72 -15.67 25.41
CA LEU A 41 -1.94 -15.79 24.19
C LEU A 41 -1.60 -14.35 23.86
N ALA A 42 -0.32 -14.01 23.95
CA ALA A 42 0.18 -12.74 23.47
C ALA A 42 -0.43 -12.61 22.07
N ALA A 43 -1.26 -11.58 21.89
CA ALA A 43 -2.01 -11.43 20.64
C ALA A 43 -1.00 -11.56 19.51
N ASP A 44 -1.17 -12.58 18.66
CA ASP A 44 -0.30 -12.82 17.52
C ASP A 44 -0.19 -11.53 16.73
N LYS A 45 1.02 -11.05 16.56
CA LYS A 45 1.29 -9.71 16.03
C LYS A 45 2.22 -9.83 14.83
N LEU A 46 1.89 -9.09 13.78
CA LEU A 46 2.74 -8.91 12.60
C LEU A 46 3.28 -7.49 12.55
N VAL A 47 4.54 -7.34 12.18
CA VAL A 47 5.17 -6.05 11.89
C VAL A 47 5.32 -5.89 10.38
N VAL A 48 4.66 -4.88 9.82
CA VAL A 48 4.69 -4.58 8.38
C VAL A 48 5.43 -3.27 8.12
N TYR A 49 6.53 -3.34 7.38
CA TYR A 49 7.17 -2.16 6.80
C TYR A 49 6.45 -1.80 5.51
N SER A 50 5.82 -0.62 5.49
CA SER A 50 4.92 -0.21 4.41
C SER A 50 5.38 1.06 3.71
N GLY A 51 5.70 0.96 2.43
CA GLY A 51 5.86 2.11 1.54
C GLY A 51 4.55 2.79 1.17
N ARG A 52 3.41 2.20 1.57
CA ARG A 52 2.07 2.74 1.33
C ARG A 52 1.63 3.62 2.49
N ALA A 53 0.97 4.74 2.18
CA ALA A 53 0.43 5.61 3.21
C ALA A 53 -0.55 4.86 4.12
N GLU A 54 -0.40 5.01 5.44
CA GLU A 54 -1.18 4.31 6.45
C GLU A 54 -2.69 4.41 6.22
N ARG A 55 -3.21 5.61 5.92
CA ARG A 55 -4.65 5.84 5.66
C ARG A 55 -5.22 4.97 4.53
N LEU A 56 -4.39 4.41 3.65
CA LEU A 56 -4.81 3.58 2.52
C LEU A 56 -4.79 2.10 2.87
N ILE A 57 -3.81 1.66 3.65
CA ILE A 57 -3.62 0.23 3.93
C ILE A 57 -4.23 -0.18 5.28
N LYS A 58 -4.30 0.75 6.24
CA LYS A 58 -4.82 0.45 7.57
C LYS A 58 -6.25 -0.12 7.56
N PRO A 59 -7.23 0.39 6.78
CA PRO A 59 -8.57 -0.21 6.74
C PRO A 59 -8.57 -1.68 6.29
N VAL A 60 -7.63 -2.05 5.40
CA VAL A 60 -7.48 -3.42 4.92
C VAL A 60 -6.89 -4.32 6.02
N PHE A 61 -5.91 -3.83 6.76
CA PHE A 61 -5.32 -4.56 7.88
C PHE A 61 -6.28 -4.65 9.08
N ASP A 62 -7.06 -3.61 9.36
CA ASP A 62 -8.10 -3.65 10.39
C ASP A 62 -9.15 -4.74 10.09
N ALA A 63 -9.54 -4.90 8.80
CA ALA A 63 -10.44 -5.97 8.39
C ALA A 63 -9.81 -7.36 8.55
N PHE A 64 -8.52 -7.51 8.28
CA PHE A 64 -7.78 -8.74 8.56
C PHE A 64 -7.76 -9.05 10.06
N THR A 65 -7.41 -8.06 10.88
CA THR A 65 -7.40 -8.20 12.35
C THR A 65 -8.77 -8.57 12.90
N ALA A 66 -9.84 -7.92 12.42
CA ALA A 66 -11.20 -8.24 12.81
C ALA A 66 -11.60 -9.68 12.46
N LYS A 67 -11.08 -10.22 11.36
CA LYS A 67 -11.36 -11.60 10.90
C LYS A 67 -10.55 -12.66 11.65
N THR A 68 -9.30 -12.36 12.01
CA THR A 68 -8.33 -13.37 12.48
C THR A 68 -7.91 -13.20 13.93
N GLY A 69 -8.09 -12.02 14.52
CA GLY A 69 -7.53 -11.65 15.83
C GLY A 69 -6.05 -11.24 15.78
N ILE A 70 -5.34 -11.49 14.65
CA ILE A 70 -3.92 -11.15 14.50
C ILE A 70 -3.77 -9.64 14.35
N GLN A 71 -2.99 -9.03 15.23
CA GLN A 71 -2.70 -7.59 15.19
C GLN A 71 -1.66 -7.27 14.11
N VAL A 72 -1.78 -6.10 13.48
CA VAL A 72 -0.80 -5.62 12.49
C VAL A 72 -0.24 -4.27 12.91
N ASP A 73 1.02 -4.26 13.29
CA ASP A 73 1.78 -3.03 13.52
C ASP A 73 2.38 -2.53 12.22
N LEU A 74 2.15 -1.27 11.94
CA LEU A 74 2.52 -0.65 10.70
C LEU A 74 3.63 0.39 10.92
N LEU A 75 4.77 0.21 10.23
CA LEU A 75 5.77 1.25 10.07
C LEU A 75 5.71 1.79 8.64
N SER A 76 5.13 2.98 8.47
CA SER A 76 5.02 3.64 7.16
C SER A 76 6.17 4.62 6.93
N SER A 77 6.89 4.45 5.81
CA SER A 77 7.93 5.37 5.34
C SER A 77 8.11 5.27 3.82
N GLY A 78 9.05 6.01 3.24
CA GLY A 78 9.43 5.86 1.83
C GLY A 78 9.92 4.45 1.54
N THR A 79 9.48 3.86 0.41
CA THR A 79 9.82 2.47 0.06
C THR A 79 11.34 2.24 0.01
N THR A 80 12.09 3.17 -0.59
CA THR A 80 13.57 3.09 -0.66
C THR A 80 14.19 3.10 0.73
N GLU A 81 13.69 3.95 1.63
CA GLU A 81 14.13 4.02 3.02
C GLU A 81 13.90 2.70 3.75
N LEU A 82 12.71 2.09 3.58
CA LEU A 82 12.38 0.82 4.21
C LEU A 82 13.25 -0.33 3.70
N VAL A 83 13.54 -0.40 2.40
CA VAL A 83 14.46 -1.40 1.84
C VAL A 83 15.88 -1.21 2.40
N ASN A 84 16.37 0.03 2.49
CA ASN A 84 17.67 0.33 3.09
C ASN A 84 17.70 -0.01 4.59
N ARG A 85 16.61 0.24 5.30
CA ARG A 85 16.46 -0.11 6.70
C ARG A 85 16.52 -1.63 6.90
N LEU A 86 15.79 -2.41 6.10
CA LEU A 86 15.88 -3.88 6.13
C LEU A 86 17.30 -4.38 5.89
N LYS A 87 18.03 -3.77 4.93
CA LYS A 87 19.45 -4.10 4.68
C LYS A 87 20.33 -3.83 5.92
N ALA A 88 20.13 -2.70 6.57
CA ALA A 88 20.91 -2.30 7.74
C ALA A 88 20.58 -3.15 8.99
N GLU A 89 19.33 -3.51 9.17
CA GLU A 89 18.87 -4.34 10.29
C GLU A 89 19.27 -5.82 10.12
N GLY A 90 19.30 -6.30 8.87
CA GLY A 90 19.65 -7.69 8.53
C GLY A 90 18.75 -8.70 9.27
N ASP A 91 19.37 -9.72 9.88
CA ASP A 91 18.64 -10.76 10.62
C ASP A 91 18.01 -10.27 11.93
N ARG A 92 18.28 -9.03 12.34
CA ARG A 92 17.70 -8.41 13.54
C ARG A 92 16.48 -7.54 13.24
N THR A 93 16.03 -7.47 12.01
CA THR A 93 14.83 -6.68 11.67
C THR A 93 13.61 -7.21 12.41
N PRO A 94 12.80 -6.33 13.00
CA PRO A 94 11.52 -6.73 13.59
C PRO A 94 10.43 -6.93 12.51
N ALA A 95 10.68 -6.57 11.26
CA ALA A 95 9.68 -6.62 10.21
C ALA A 95 9.42 -8.06 9.75
N ASP A 96 8.16 -8.47 9.76
CA ASP A 96 7.71 -9.73 9.18
C ASP A 96 7.44 -9.61 7.69
N LEU A 97 6.93 -8.45 7.26
CA LEU A 97 6.59 -8.22 5.85
C LEU A 97 7.10 -6.86 5.37
N LEU A 98 7.44 -6.83 4.08
CA LEU A 98 7.70 -5.61 3.33
C LEU A 98 6.58 -5.42 2.31
N LEU A 99 5.84 -4.31 2.44
CA LEU A 99 4.84 -3.86 1.49
C LEU A 99 5.36 -2.62 0.77
N THR A 100 5.37 -2.63 -0.55
CA THR A 100 5.89 -1.53 -1.36
C THR A 100 4.85 -0.98 -2.32
N ASN A 101 5.09 0.24 -2.78
CA ASN A 101 4.28 0.86 -3.82
C ASN A 101 4.74 0.50 -5.25
N ASP A 102 5.83 -0.22 -5.42
CA ASP A 102 6.31 -0.58 -6.76
C ASP A 102 7.04 -1.93 -6.77
N ALA A 103 6.91 -2.65 -7.88
CA ALA A 103 7.55 -3.96 -8.07
C ALA A 103 9.08 -3.85 -8.14
N GLY A 104 9.63 -2.72 -8.62
CA GLY A 104 11.08 -2.54 -8.69
C GLY A 104 11.74 -2.58 -7.33
N SER A 105 11.11 -1.99 -6.32
CA SER A 105 11.60 -2.04 -4.93
C SER A 105 11.50 -3.43 -4.31
N LEU A 106 10.47 -4.21 -4.64
CA LEU A 106 10.38 -5.62 -4.24
C LEU A 106 11.46 -6.46 -4.90
N GLU A 107 11.74 -6.22 -6.18
CA GLU A 107 12.83 -6.88 -6.90
C GLU A 107 14.21 -6.51 -6.33
N LEU A 108 14.42 -5.24 -5.92
CA LEU A 108 15.64 -4.85 -5.20
C LEU A 108 15.76 -5.57 -3.86
N ALA A 109 14.67 -5.69 -3.10
CA ALA A 109 14.67 -6.44 -1.84
C ALA A 109 14.92 -7.94 -2.07
N ARG A 110 14.31 -8.53 -3.12
CA ARG A 110 14.54 -9.91 -3.55
C ARG A 110 16.01 -10.13 -3.93
N GLY A 111 16.55 -9.29 -4.81
CA GLY A 111 17.93 -9.37 -5.28
C GLY A 111 18.97 -9.22 -4.15
N ALA A 112 18.63 -8.48 -3.10
CA ALA A 112 19.43 -8.35 -1.89
C ALA A 112 19.26 -9.51 -0.89
N GLY A 113 18.44 -10.52 -1.20
CA GLY A 113 18.20 -11.68 -0.33
C GLY A 113 17.41 -11.36 0.93
N LEU A 114 16.62 -10.26 0.94
CA LEU A 114 15.87 -9.80 2.11
C LEU A 114 14.50 -10.50 2.25
N LEU A 115 14.02 -11.14 1.19
CA LEU A 115 12.73 -11.81 1.14
C LEU A 115 12.90 -13.33 1.06
N ARG A 116 11.89 -14.06 1.51
CA ARG A 116 11.82 -15.52 1.38
C ARG A 116 10.75 -15.94 0.37
N PRO A 117 10.86 -17.10 -0.28
CA PRO A 117 9.80 -17.66 -1.10
C PRO A 117 8.52 -17.88 -0.29
N LEU A 118 7.37 -17.48 -0.84
CA LEU A 118 6.07 -17.59 -0.18
C LEU A 118 5.58 -19.03 -0.14
N ASN A 119 5.82 -19.81 -1.23
CA ASN A 119 5.38 -21.21 -1.37
C ASN A 119 3.88 -21.40 -1.05
N MET A 120 3.02 -20.56 -1.63
CA MET A 120 1.60 -20.49 -1.36
C MET A 120 0.79 -20.78 -2.65
N ARG A 121 0.10 -21.91 -2.71
CA ARG A 121 -0.76 -22.26 -3.84
C ARG A 121 -1.93 -21.31 -4.03
N GLU A 122 -2.43 -20.74 -2.95
CA GLU A 122 -3.50 -19.73 -2.93
C GLU A 122 -3.07 -18.49 -3.71
N VAL A 123 -1.84 -18.02 -3.50
CA VAL A 123 -1.24 -16.89 -4.23
C VAL A 123 -1.13 -17.22 -5.72
N GLU A 124 -0.67 -18.43 -6.05
CA GLU A 124 -0.48 -18.85 -7.44
C GLU A 124 -1.80 -18.95 -8.21
N ARG A 125 -2.89 -19.32 -7.53
CA ARG A 125 -4.23 -19.38 -8.12
C ARG A 125 -4.88 -18.02 -8.25
N ALA A 126 -4.68 -17.15 -7.25
CA ALA A 126 -5.34 -15.84 -7.16
C ALA A 126 -4.69 -14.78 -8.04
N ILE A 127 -3.36 -14.79 -8.16
CA ILE A 127 -2.61 -13.72 -8.82
C ILE A 127 -1.80 -14.27 -10.00
N PRO A 128 -2.02 -13.77 -11.23
CA PRO A 128 -1.28 -14.19 -12.42
C PRO A 128 0.24 -14.03 -12.26
N SER A 129 1.02 -14.92 -12.89
CA SER A 129 2.48 -15.00 -12.73
C SER A 129 3.22 -13.70 -13.08
N GLN A 130 2.71 -12.91 -14.03
CA GLN A 130 3.28 -11.61 -14.39
C GLN A 130 3.27 -10.56 -13.27
N PHE A 131 2.51 -10.81 -12.20
CA PHE A 131 2.43 -9.94 -11.02
C PHE A 131 3.08 -10.58 -9.78
N ARG A 132 4.00 -11.50 -10.00
CA ARG A 132 4.75 -12.20 -8.94
C ARG A 132 6.23 -12.26 -9.27
N ALA A 133 7.08 -12.39 -8.25
CA ALA A 133 8.49 -12.72 -8.46
C ALA A 133 8.64 -14.08 -9.15
N ALA A 134 9.71 -14.24 -9.92
CA ALA A 134 10.02 -15.51 -10.58
C ALA A 134 10.22 -16.69 -9.60
N ASP A 135 10.74 -16.39 -8.40
CA ASP A 135 10.95 -17.33 -7.29
C ASP A 135 9.82 -17.27 -6.24
N ASN A 136 8.72 -16.60 -6.55
CA ASN A 136 7.58 -16.39 -5.65
C ASN A 136 7.93 -15.68 -4.33
N SER A 137 9.01 -14.89 -4.23
CA SER A 137 9.38 -14.19 -3.00
C SER A 137 8.53 -12.93 -2.73
N TRP A 138 7.79 -12.45 -3.69
CA TRP A 138 6.79 -11.39 -3.53
C TRP A 138 5.59 -11.60 -4.46
N VAL A 139 4.48 -10.97 -4.11
CA VAL A 139 3.24 -10.96 -4.88
C VAL A 139 2.67 -9.54 -4.98
N GLY A 140 2.13 -9.21 -6.16
CA GLY A 140 1.36 -7.99 -6.37
C GLY A 140 -0.01 -8.06 -5.70
N LEU A 141 -0.47 -6.93 -5.20
CA LEU A 141 -1.76 -6.79 -4.50
C LEU A 141 -2.77 -5.96 -5.31
N SER A 142 -2.31 -4.91 -5.98
CA SER A 142 -3.15 -4.02 -6.78
C SER A 142 -2.36 -3.38 -7.91
N GLY A 143 -3.03 -3.14 -9.04
CA GLY A 143 -2.44 -2.54 -10.22
C GLY A 143 -2.76 -1.06 -10.35
N ARG A 144 -1.80 -0.30 -10.85
CA ARG A 144 -1.99 1.09 -11.17
C ARG A 144 -1.32 1.45 -12.47
N PHE A 145 -1.95 2.39 -13.18
CA PHE A 145 -1.48 2.83 -14.48
C PHE A 145 -1.06 4.29 -14.45
N TRP A 146 0.05 4.58 -15.06
CA TRP A 146 0.49 5.92 -15.35
C TRP A 146 -0.33 6.44 -16.52
N ILE A 147 -1.00 7.58 -16.32
CA ILE A 147 -1.97 8.17 -17.26
C ILE A 147 -1.65 9.63 -17.51
N ILE A 148 -2.24 10.17 -18.54
CA ILE A 148 -2.32 11.61 -18.74
C ILE A 148 -3.65 12.08 -18.18
N VAL A 149 -3.59 13.00 -17.19
CA VAL A 149 -4.77 13.76 -16.74
C VAL A 149 -4.81 15.06 -17.53
N TYR A 150 -5.99 15.48 -17.95
CA TYR A 150 -6.16 16.74 -18.68
C TYR A 150 -7.40 17.50 -18.24
N ASN A 151 -7.35 18.83 -18.41
CA ASN A 151 -8.50 19.70 -18.18
C ASN A 151 -9.37 19.72 -19.44
N THR A 152 -10.63 19.29 -19.32
CA THR A 152 -11.56 19.12 -20.44
C THR A 152 -12.01 20.46 -21.10
N ALA A 153 -11.83 21.58 -20.39
CA ALA A 153 -12.08 22.90 -20.95
C ALA A 153 -10.91 23.46 -21.77
N MET A 154 -9.69 22.87 -21.61
CA MET A 154 -8.46 23.38 -22.23
C MET A 154 -7.91 22.46 -23.32
N VAL A 155 -8.18 21.16 -23.26
CA VAL A 155 -7.57 20.14 -24.14
C VAL A 155 -8.64 19.25 -24.75
N LYS A 156 -8.49 18.96 -26.04
CA LYS A 156 -9.25 17.91 -26.73
C LYS A 156 -8.48 16.59 -26.65
N PRO A 157 -9.16 15.44 -26.40
CA PRO A 157 -8.48 14.16 -26.16
C PRO A 157 -7.67 13.65 -27.37
N ASP A 158 -8.01 14.04 -28.60
CA ASP A 158 -7.30 13.67 -29.82
C ASP A 158 -5.90 14.29 -29.96
N GLN A 159 -5.60 15.35 -29.19
CA GLN A 159 -4.29 16.01 -29.15
C GLN A 159 -3.21 15.21 -28.41
N LEU A 160 -3.61 14.19 -27.65
CA LEU A 160 -2.74 13.39 -26.77
C LEU A 160 -3.02 11.90 -26.96
N THR A 161 -2.07 11.20 -27.53
CA THR A 161 -2.20 9.76 -27.81
C THR A 161 -1.09 8.93 -27.16
N SER A 162 0.04 9.56 -26.84
CA SER A 162 1.21 8.92 -26.24
C SER A 162 1.75 9.77 -25.09
N LEU A 163 2.42 9.14 -24.14
CA LEU A 163 3.21 9.87 -23.13
C LEU A 163 4.28 10.73 -23.79
N LEU A 164 4.86 10.25 -24.89
CA LEU A 164 5.91 10.97 -25.61
C LEU A 164 5.41 12.28 -26.24
N ASP A 165 4.09 12.42 -26.49
CA ASP A 165 3.50 13.66 -27.01
C ASP A 165 3.68 14.83 -26.03
N LEU A 166 3.83 14.56 -24.74
CA LEU A 166 4.03 15.58 -23.70
C LEU A 166 5.38 16.29 -23.79
N ALA A 167 6.34 15.74 -24.54
CA ALA A 167 7.60 16.39 -24.86
C ALA A 167 7.48 17.46 -25.97
N ASN A 168 6.36 17.53 -26.71
CA ASN A 168 6.17 18.51 -27.79
C ASN A 168 6.08 19.93 -27.20
N PRO A 169 6.71 20.94 -27.86
CA PRO A 169 6.74 22.31 -27.34
C PRO A 169 5.37 23.00 -27.18
N GLN A 170 4.30 22.47 -27.80
CA GLN A 170 2.93 22.96 -27.60
C GLN A 170 2.45 22.89 -26.14
N TRP A 171 3.10 22.04 -25.33
CA TRP A 171 2.79 21.87 -23.90
C TRP A 171 3.63 22.75 -22.98
N LYS A 172 4.47 23.64 -23.53
CA LYS A 172 5.27 24.56 -22.73
C LYS A 172 4.40 25.38 -21.80
N ASP A 173 4.74 25.39 -20.52
CA ASP A 173 4.02 26.04 -19.40
C ASP A 173 2.58 25.53 -19.18
N LYS A 174 2.21 24.40 -19.81
CA LYS A 174 0.89 23.76 -19.72
C LYS A 174 0.93 22.35 -19.13
N LEU A 175 2.10 21.87 -18.76
CA LEU A 175 2.35 20.52 -18.27
C LEU A 175 2.75 20.54 -16.79
N ALA A 176 2.16 19.65 -15.98
CA ALA A 176 2.61 19.35 -14.63
C ALA A 176 3.16 17.93 -14.53
N ILE A 177 4.28 17.76 -13.84
CA ILE A 177 4.94 16.46 -13.68
C ILE A 177 5.33 16.17 -12.23
N PRO A 178 5.48 14.89 -11.84
CA PRO A 178 6.11 14.53 -10.58
C PRO A 178 7.59 14.94 -10.58
N ASN A 179 8.15 15.23 -9.40
CA ASN A 179 9.58 15.48 -9.26
C ASN A 179 10.42 14.20 -9.52
N SER A 180 11.72 14.39 -9.73
CA SER A 180 12.68 13.32 -10.02
C SER A 180 12.81 12.27 -8.90
N GLY A 181 12.52 12.64 -7.64
CA GLY A 181 12.48 11.73 -6.50
C GLY A 181 11.25 10.80 -6.47
N SER A 182 10.27 11.03 -7.35
CA SER A 182 9.07 10.19 -7.42
C SER A 182 9.38 8.79 -7.94
N GLU A 183 9.15 7.77 -7.12
CA GLU A 183 9.25 6.36 -7.53
C GLU A 183 8.39 6.06 -8.76
N TYR A 184 7.26 6.74 -8.89
CA TYR A 184 6.36 6.58 -10.04
C TYR A 184 6.95 7.13 -11.33
N LEU A 185 7.60 8.31 -11.27
CA LEU A 185 8.33 8.86 -12.40
C LEU A 185 9.46 7.93 -12.82
N GLN A 186 10.28 7.50 -11.86
CA GLN A 186 11.42 6.61 -12.09
C GLN A 186 11.00 5.30 -12.74
N ALA A 187 9.97 4.64 -12.22
CA ALA A 187 9.44 3.40 -12.79
C ALA A 187 8.83 3.62 -14.19
N GLY A 188 8.08 4.71 -14.39
CA GLY A 188 7.50 5.06 -15.67
C GLY A 188 8.56 5.31 -16.74
N VAL A 189 9.58 6.10 -16.42
CA VAL A 189 10.72 6.37 -17.32
C VAL A 189 11.52 5.10 -17.59
N SER A 190 11.66 4.19 -16.61
CA SER A 190 12.32 2.89 -16.80
C SER A 190 11.62 2.05 -17.89
N VAL A 191 10.28 2.05 -17.90
CA VAL A 191 9.49 1.34 -18.93
C VAL A 191 9.66 2.02 -20.31
N ILE A 192 9.62 3.37 -20.38
CA ILE A 192 9.85 4.11 -21.61
C ILE A 192 11.25 3.80 -22.16
N ARG A 193 12.26 3.82 -21.30
CA ARG A 193 13.65 3.52 -21.65
C ARG A 193 13.82 2.08 -22.15
N ALA A 194 13.21 1.10 -21.49
CA ALA A 194 13.26 -0.29 -21.94
C ALA A 194 12.59 -0.50 -23.30
N THR A 195 11.58 0.31 -23.63
CA THR A 195 10.82 0.19 -24.88
C THR A 195 11.44 0.98 -26.02
N HIS A 196 11.96 2.18 -25.75
CA HIS A 196 12.36 3.14 -26.79
C HIS A 196 13.87 3.45 -26.81
N GLY A 197 14.65 2.93 -25.83
CA GLY A 197 16.08 3.19 -25.71
C GLY A 197 16.41 4.55 -25.08
N ASP A 198 17.69 4.75 -24.79
CA ASP A 198 18.19 5.90 -24.04
C ASP A 198 17.99 7.23 -24.74
N GLU A 199 18.34 7.31 -26.04
CA GLU A 199 18.27 8.54 -26.82
C GLU A 199 16.86 9.12 -26.90
N ARG A 200 15.87 8.25 -27.15
CA ARG A 200 14.46 8.70 -27.24
C ARG A 200 13.91 9.08 -25.87
N THR A 201 14.32 8.35 -24.84
CA THR A 201 13.94 8.66 -23.46
C THR A 201 14.56 9.97 -22.99
N LYS A 202 15.83 10.22 -23.35
CA LYS A 202 16.50 11.49 -23.05
C LYS A 202 15.74 12.67 -23.65
N LYS A 203 15.41 12.61 -24.95
CA LYS A 203 14.61 13.65 -25.62
C LYS A 203 13.25 13.85 -24.96
N PHE A 204 12.60 12.76 -24.54
CA PHE A 204 11.33 12.85 -23.80
C PHE A 204 11.51 13.58 -22.46
N LEU A 205 12.52 13.25 -21.68
CA LEU A 205 12.80 13.90 -20.40
C LEU A 205 13.17 15.39 -20.56
N GLU A 206 13.97 15.71 -21.56
CA GLU A 206 14.31 17.09 -21.91
C GLU A 206 13.05 17.90 -22.24
N GLY A 207 12.17 17.35 -23.07
CA GLY A 207 10.88 17.97 -23.39
C GLY A 207 9.96 18.11 -22.16
N LEU A 208 9.90 17.11 -21.30
CA LEU A 208 9.14 17.22 -20.04
C LEU A 208 9.68 18.34 -19.15
N ARG A 209 11.00 18.42 -18.96
CA ARG A 209 11.66 19.48 -18.18
C ARG A 209 11.32 20.86 -18.74
N ASP A 210 11.48 21.04 -20.05
CA ASP A 210 11.32 22.32 -20.70
C ASP A 210 9.84 22.76 -20.75
N ASN A 211 8.91 21.81 -20.86
CA ASN A 211 7.48 22.08 -20.89
C ASN A 211 6.87 22.29 -19.50
N ALA A 212 7.35 21.58 -18.48
CA ALA A 212 6.88 21.73 -17.13
C ALA A 212 7.41 22.99 -16.45
N GLY A 213 8.64 23.42 -16.74
CA GLY A 213 9.25 24.58 -16.11
C GLY A 213 9.24 24.47 -14.58
N SER A 214 8.47 25.34 -13.92
CA SER A 214 8.27 25.32 -12.45
C SER A 214 7.15 24.39 -11.98
N GLN A 215 6.38 23.78 -12.87
CA GLN A 215 5.23 22.93 -12.54
C GLN A 215 5.66 21.49 -12.21
N VAL A 216 6.62 21.35 -11.31
CA VAL A 216 7.16 20.08 -10.82
C VAL A 216 6.72 19.91 -9.37
N TYR A 217 6.03 18.81 -9.08
CA TYR A 217 5.35 18.61 -7.79
C TYR A 217 5.85 17.38 -7.04
N GLN A 218 5.93 17.50 -5.71
CA GLN A 218 6.28 16.37 -4.85
C GLN A 218 5.14 15.36 -4.67
N LYS A 219 3.88 15.81 -4.80
CA LYS A 219 2.70 14.97 -4.62
C LYS A 219 1.85 14.96 -5.87
N SER A 220 1.52 13.79 -6.37
CA SER A 220 0.65 13.64 -7.54
C SER A 220 -0.76 14.25 -7.36
N SER A 221 -1.26 14.37 -6.12
CA SER A 221 -2.51 15.10 -5.84
C SER A 221 -2.42 16.58 -6.20
N GLN A 222 -1.25 17.21 -6.02
CA GLN A 222 -1.03 18.61 -6.40
C GLN A 222 -1.08 18.80 -7.93
N ILE A 223 -0.60 17.80 -8.70
CA ILE A 223 -0.72 17.80 -10.16
C ILE A 223 -2.19 17.77 -10.58
N VAL A 224 -2.98 16.86 -9.98
CA VAL A 224 -4.41 16.77 -10.27
C VAL A 224 -5.13 18.07 -9.91
N ASP A 225 -4.81 18.67 -8.77
CA ASP A 225 -5.37 19.95 -8.32
C ASP A 225 -5.01 21.10 -9.29
N ALA A 226 -3.75 21.15 -9.77
CA ALA A 226 -3.30 22.17 -10.72
C ALA A 226 -4.04 22.05 -12.05
N VAL A 227 -4.25 20.82 -12.56
CA VAL A 227 -5.02 20.57 -13.78
C VAL A 227 -6.50 20.91 -13.56
N ALA A 228 -7.10 20.51 -12.44
CA ALA A 228 -8.50 20.81 -12.14
C ALA A 228 -8.79 22.31 -12.09
N LYS A 229 -7.86 23.09 -11.54
CA LYS A 229 -7.96 24.55 -11.44
C LYS A 229 -7.60 25.28 -12.74
N GLY A 230 -7.20 24.56 -13.80
CA GLY A 230 -6.76 25.17 -15.07
C GLY A 230 -5.43 25.94 -14.96
N GLN A 231 -4.63 25.71 -13.94
CA GLN A 231 -3.27 26.28 -13.83
C GLN A 231 -2.32 25.70 -14.87
N VAL A 232 -2.54 24.43 -15.22
CA VAL A 232 -1.93 23.72 -16.33
C VAL A 232 -2.99 22.94 -17.10
N ALA A 233 -2.72 22.61 -18.34
CA ALA A 233 -3.68 21.91 -19.19
C ALA A 233 -3.64 20.38 -19.01
N VAL A 234 -2.45 19.85 -18.74
CA VAL A 234 -2.19 18.40 -18.67
C VAL A 234 -1.23 18.05 -17.53
N GLY A 235 -1.26 16.80 -17.11
CA GLY A 235 -0.32 16.27 -16.11
C GLY A 235 -0.11 14.78 -16.25
N ILE A 236 0.96 14.26 -15.65
CA ILE A 236 1.25 12.83 -15.57
C ILE A 236 1.07 12.37 -14.13
N VAL A 237 0.19 11.39 -13.92
CA VAL A 237 -0.07 10.82 -12.57
C VAL A 237 -0.47 9.35 -12.68
N ASN A 238 -0.51 8.67 -11.56
CA ASN A 238 -1.25 7.41 -11.46
C ASN A 238 -2.76 7.67 -11.47
N HIS A 239 -3.52 6.82 -12.18
CA HIS A 239 -4.95 7.01 -12.45
C HIS A 239 -5.79 7.28 -11.20
N TYR A 240 -5.54 6.56 -10.10
CA TYR A 240 -6.34 6.64 -8.88
C TYR A 240 -6.36 8.03 -8.24
N TYR A 241 -5.34 8.87 -8.46
CA TYR A 241 -5.37 10.25 -7.95
C TYR A 241 -6.50 11.07 -8.58
N VAL A 242 -6.74 10.87 -9.88
CA VAL A 242 -7.81 11.56 -10.60
C VAL A 242 -9.18 11.08 -10.12
N TYR A 243 -9.39 9.76 -10.06
CA TYR A 243 -10.68 9.21 -9.64
C TYR A 243 -11.02 9.51 -8.19
N ARG A 244 -10.04 9.58 -7.31
CA ARG A 244 -10.23 10.02 -5.91
C ARG A 244 -10.55 11.50 -5.81
N HIS A 245 -9.95 12.34 -6.65
CA HIS A 245 -10.33 13.75 -6.75
C HIS A 245 -11.78 13.89 -7.24
N LEU A 246 -12.14 13.20 -8.30
CA LEU A 246 -13.52 13.21 -8.84
C LEU A 246 -14.56 12.64 -7.87
N ALA A 247 -14.20 11.71 -6.99
CA ALA A 247 -15.10 11.22 -5.96
C ALA A 247 -15.47 12.30 -4.94
N THR A 248 -14.61 13.30 -4.71
CA THR A 248 -14.87 14.44 -3.81
C THR A 248 -15.35 15.70 -4.55
N GLN A 249 -14.98 15.84 -5.82
CA GLN A 249 -15.32 16.97 -6.69
C GLN A 249 -15.81 16.47 -8.06
N PRO A 250 -17.04 15.93 -8.15
CA PRO A 250 -17.54 15.27 -9.37
C PRO A 250 -17.65 16.18 -10.61
N THR A 251 -17.74 17.49 -10.39
CA THR A 251 -17.87 18.50 -11.45
C THR A 251 -16.53 19.08 -11.91
N ALA A 252 -15.41 18.63 -11.35
CA ALA A 252 -14.10 19.10 -11.77
C ALA A 252 -13.88 18.80 -13.27
N PRO A 253 -13.35 19.74 -14.06
CA PRO A 253 -13.17 19.56 -15.50
C PRO A 253 -11.96 18.66 -15.82
N LEU A 254 -11.99 17.44 -15.29
CA LEU A 254 -10.91 16.45 -15.41
C LEU A 254 -11.36 15.25 -16.23
N ALA A 255 -10.46 14.77 -17.09
CA ALA A 255 -10.58 13.44 -17.68
C ALA A 255 -9.19 12.78 -17.80
N VAL A 256 -9.19 11.50 -18.15
CA VAL A 256 -7.98 10.68 -18.25
C VAL A 256 -7.80 10.14 -19.66
N ILE A 257 -6.55 10.01 -20.08
CA ILE A 257 -6.15 9.27 -21.28
C ILE A 257 -5.28 8.10 -20.83
N MET A 258 -5.64 6.88 -21.27
CA MET A 258 -4.74 5.74 -21.27
C MET A 258 -3.82 5.88 -22.47
N PRO A 259 -2.53 6.24 -22.28
CA PRO A 259 -1.67 6.59 -23.39
C PRO A 259 -1.22 5.37 -24.20
N ASP A 260 -0.65 5.60 -25.38
CA ASP A 260 0.05 4.63 -26.22
C ASP A 260 -0.81 3.44 -26.69
N GLN A 261 -2.10 3.69 -26.97
CA GLN A 261 -3.05 2.66 -27.40
C GLN A 261 -3.11 2.45 -28.90
N LYS A 262 -2.59 3.39 -29.72
CA LYS A 262 -2.52 3.23 -31.18
C LYS A 262 -1.68 2.01 -31.55
N GLU A 263 -1.85 1.52 -32.77
CA GLU A 263 -1.02 0.46 -33.34
C GLU A 263 0.47 0.87 -33.27
N GLY A 264 1.34 -0.06 -32.84
CA GLY A 264 2.75 0.21 -32.58
C GLY A 264 3.05 0.99 -31.29
N GLY A 265 2.03 1.46 -30.55
CA GLY A 265 2.22 2.08 -29.22
C GLY A 265 2.59 1.07 -28.16
N MET A 266 3.35 1.51 -27.16
CA MET A 266 3.85 0.62 -26.08
C MET A 266 2.76 0.10 -25.12
N GLY A 267 1.60 0.74 -25.10
CA GLY A 267 0.56 0.49 -24.10
C GLY A 267 0.74 1.32 -22.82
N ALA A 268 -0.27 1.35 -21.98
CA ALA A 268 -0.22 2.10 -20.73
C ALA A 268 0.75 1.46 -19.73
N ILE A 269 1.60 2.26 -19.10
CA ILE A 269 2.58 1.78 -18.14
C ILE A 269 1.88 1.35 -16.86
N MET A 270 2.07 0.08 -16.49
CA MET A 270 1.54 -0.52 -15.28
C MET A 270 2.63 -0.74 -14.25
N ASN A 271 2.29 -0.50 -12.99
CA ASN A 271 3.06 -0.95 -11.84
C ASN A 271 2.11 -1.53 -10.78
N VAL A 272 2.64 -2.22 -9.78
CA VAL A 272 1.84 -2.86 -8.74
C VAL A 272 2.30 -2.45 -7.34
N THR A 273 1.34 -2.32 -6.42
CA THR A 273 1.61 -2.49 -5.00
C THR A 273 1.81 -3.96 -4.74
N GLY A 274 2.78 -4.32 -3.94
CA GLY A 274 3.01 -5.72 -3.64
C GLY A 274 3.63 -5.95 -2.27
N ILE A 275 3.74 -7.21 -1.87
CA ILE A 275 4.16 -7.63 -0.54
C ILE A 275 5.03 -8.88 -0.59
N GLY A 276 6.00 -8.97 0.31
CA GLY A 276 6.83 -10.16 0.53
C GLY A 276 7.10 -10.38 2.01
N ILE A 277 7.36 -11.63 2.41
CA ILE A 277 7.77 -11.98 3.77
C ILE A 277 9.27 -11.77 3.89
N THR A 278 9.72 -11.09 4.93
CA THR A 278 11.15 -10.89 5.20
C THR A 278 11.83 -12.22 5.53
N LYS A 279 13.09 -12.36 5.13
CA LYS A 279 13.82 -13.61 5.32
C LYS A 279 13.93 -14.04 6.79
N PRO A 280 14.20 -13.13 7.77
CA PRO A 280 14.33 -13.49 9.18
C PRO A 280 13.02 -13.61 9.94
N SER A 281 11.86 -13.29 9.35
CA SER A 281 10.56 -13.36 10.05
C SER A 281 10.37 -14.70 10.75
N THR A 282 9.95 -14.63 12.02
CA THR A 282 9.57 -15.79 12.85
C THR A 282 8.05 -16.04 12.85
N HIS A 283 7.23 -15.09 12.37
CA HIS A 283 5.77 -15.17 12.29
C HIS A 283 5.25 -15.58 10.90
N VAL A 284 5.97 -16.52 10.26
CA VAL A 284 5.76 -16.88 8.84
C VAL A 284 4.33 -17.31 8.54
N GLU A 285 3.72 -18.12 9.41
CA GLU A 285 2.36 -18.63 9.16
C GLU A 285 1.32 -17.51 9.28
N ASN A 286 1.45 -16.62 10.25
CA ASN A 286 0.60 -15.43 10.35
C ASN A 286 0.79 -14.47 9.17
N ALA A 287 2.02 -14.30 8.71
CA ALA A 287 2.33 -13.51 7.51
C ALA A 287 1.70 -14.10 6.24
N LYS A 288 1.68 -15.43 6.11
CA LYS A 288 0.98 -16.11 5.01
C LYS A 288 -0.54 -15.90 5.09
N LEU A 289 -1.14 -15.99 6.29
CA LEU A 289 -2.57 -15.70 6.48
C LEU A 289 -2.92 -14.28 6.04
N LEU A 290 -2.07 -13.29 6.34
CA LEU A 290 -2.27 -11.92 5.86
C LEU A 290 -2.18 -11.85 4.34
N ILE A 291 -1.16 -12.46 3.72
CA ILE A 291 -1.02 -12.46 2.26
C ILE A 291 -2.23 -13.16 1.60
N GLU A 292 -2.67 -14.30 2.12
CA GLU A 292 -3.85 -15.00 1.61
C GLU A 292 -5.10 -14.12 1.65
N PHE A 293 -5.31 -13.42 2.79
CA PHE A 293 -6.40 -12.45 2.92
C PHE A 293 -6.34 -11.34 1.86
N LEU A 294 -5.14 -10.79 1.62
CA LEU A 294 -4.93 -9.68 0.68
C LEU A 294 -5.11 -10.09 -0.78
N VAL A 295 -4.75 -11.33 -1.16
CA VAL A 295 -4.89 -11.82 -2.54
C VAL A 295 -6.25 -12.43 -2.82
N ALA A 296 -7.02 -12.81 -1.80
CA ALA A 296 -8.38 -13.31 -1.95
C ALA A 296 -9.32 -12.24 -2.53
N GLN A 297 -10.43 -12.66 -3.12
CA GLN A 297 -11.41 -11.76 -3.76
C GLN A 297 -11.84 -10.60 -2.87
N ALA A 298 -12.08 -10.86 -1.56
CA ALA A 298 -12.48 -9.82 -0.60
C ALA A 298 -11.40 -8.76 -0.38
N GLY A 299 -10.15 -9.16 -0.19
CA GLY A 299 -9.02 -8.25 -0.04
C GLY A 299 -8.77 -7.45 -1.33
N GLN A 300 -8.81 -8.10 -2.48
CA GLN A 300 -8.67 -7.47 -3.80
C GLN A 300 -9.77 -6.45 -4.07
N LYS A 301 -11.00 -6.75 -3.64
CA LYS A 301 -12.12 -5.80 -3.75
C LYS A 301 -11.91 -4.57 -2.88
N MET A 302 -11.31 -4.70 -1.70
CA MET A 302 -10.99 -3.54 -0.85
C MET A 302 -10.04 -2.58 -1.54
N PHE A 303 -8.99 -3.07 -2.22
CA PHE A 303 -8.10 -2.20 -3.02
C PHE A 303 -8.84 -1.49 -4.15
N ALA A 304 -9.77 -2.18 -4.83
CA ALA A 304 -10.55 -1.60 -5.90
C ALA A 304 -11.51 -0.50 -5.38
N ASP A 305 -12.24 -0.77 -4.31
CA ASP A 305 -13.29 0.12 -3.80
C ASP A 305 -12.70 1.34 -3.06
N LEU A 306 -11.74 1.09 -2.14
CA LEU A 306 -11.19 2.14 -1.28
C LEU A 306 -10.16 3.01 -1.99
N ASP A 307 -9.31 2.39 -2.79
CA ASP A 307 -8.15 3.05 -3.37
C ASP A 307 -8.29 3.40 -4.84
N LYS A 308 -9.35 2.92 -5.50
CA LYS A 308 -9.55 3.10 -6.95
C LYS A 308 -8.38 2.50 -7.75
N GLU A 309 -7.81 1.39 -7.28
CA GLU A 309 -6.77 0.64 -7.97
C GLU A 309 -7.37 -0.58 -8.68
N TYR A 310 -6.70 -1.06 -9.71
CA TYR A 310 -7.16 -2.25 -10.43
C TYR A 310 -6.83 -3.51 -9.64
N PRO A 311 -7.81 -4.40 -9.38
CA PRO A 311 -7.54 -5.68 -8.76
C PRO A 311 -6.68 -6.54 -9.69
N LEU A 312 -5.81 -7.37 -9.12
CA LEU A 312 -4.98 -8.32 -9.87
C LEU A 312 -5.62 -9.71 -9.95
N HIS A 313 -6.56 -10.01 -9.05
CA HIS A 313 -7.34 -11.24 -9.09
C HIS A 313 -8.31 -11.18 -10.28
N PRO A 314 -8.28 -12.15 -11.22
CA PRO A 314 -9.01 -12.08 -12.49
C PRO A 314 -10.54 -12.06 -12.35
N GLU A 315 -11.06 -12.60 -11.24
CA GLU A 315 -12.51 -12.66 -10.98
C GLU A 315 -13.04 -11.40 -10.26
N VAL A 316 -12.18 -10.51 -9.80
CA VAL A 316 -12.59 -9.27 -9.10
C VAL A 316 -12.71 -8.14 -10.11
N LYS A 317 -13.87 -7.50 -10.12
CA LYS A 317 -14.14 -6.35 -10.98
C LYS A 317 -13.50 -5.10 -10.39
N ALA A 318 -12.92 -4.27 -11.25
CA ALA A 318 -12.49 -2.93 -10.88
C ALA A 318 -13.70 -2.04 -10.55
N ASP A 319 -13.45 -0.92 -9.86
CA ASP A 319 -14.47 0.10 -9.63
C ASP A 319 -15.05 0.59 -10.99
N PRO A 320 -16.37 0.67 -11.14
CA PRO A 320 -17.01 1.04 -12.41
C PRO A 320 -16.69 2.47 -12.88
N ALA A 321 -16.18 3.34 -12.01
CA ALA A 321 -15.71 4.66 -12.41
C ALA A 321 -14.40 4.62 -13.21
N LEU A 322 -13.62 3.54 -13.09
CA LEU A 322 -12.36 3.39 -13.80
C LEU A 322 -12.59 3.03 -15.27
N VAL A 323 -11.62 3.37 -16.12
CA VAL A 323 -11.58 2.87 -17.50
C VAL A 323 -11.57 1.34 -17.48
N ASP A 324 -12.42 0.70 -18.26
CA ASP A 324 -12.47 -0.77 -18.31
C ASP A 324 -11.09 -1.34 -18.65
N ARG A 325 -10.58 -2.22 -17.80
CA ARG A 325 -9.25 -2.85 -17.97
C ARG A 325 -9.11 -3.57 -19.31
N LYS A 326 -10.19 -4.06 -19.86
CA LYS A 326 -10.24 -4.78 -21.15
C LYS A 326 -10.19 -3.85 -22.36
N SER A 327 -10.45 -2.54 -22.18
CA SER A 327 -10.51 -1.56 -23.28
C SER A 327 -9.15 -1.00 -23.67
N PHE A 328 -8.07 -1.32 -22.94
CA PHE A 328 -6.73 -0.79 -23.24
C PHE A 328 -5.65 -1.86 -22.99
N ARG A 329 -4.51 -1.66 -23.66
CA ARG A 329 -3.30 -2.50 -23.52
C ARG A 329 -2.37 -1.95 -22.46
N ALA A 330 -1.72 -2.84 -21.70
CA ALA A 330 -0.59 -2.49 -20.85
C ALA A 330 0.74 -2.65 -21.61
N ALA A 331 1.74 -1.89 -21.22
CA ALA A 331 3.11 -2.05 -21.70
C ALA A 331 3.65 -3.46 -21.34
N GLN A 332 4.43 -4.02 -22.25
CA GLN A 332 4.89 -5.42 -22.16
C GLN A 332 6.27 -5.55 -21.48
N VAL A 333 6.68 -4.57 -20.68
CA VAL A 333 7.92 -4.66 -19.90
C VAL A 333 7.62 -5.43 -18.61
N PRO A 334 8.28 -6.57 -18.37
CA PRO A 334 8.08 -7.34 -17.14
C PRO A 334 8.40 -6.51 -15.90
N LEU A 335 7.54 -6.57 -14.88
CA LEU A 335 7.73 -5.86 -13.61
C LEU A 335 9.04 -6.25 -12.91
N THR A 336 9.45 -7.50 -13.07
CA THR A 336 10.71 -8.03 -12.53
C THR A 336 11.97 -7.34 -13.09
N ARG A 337 11.86 -6.66 -14.22
CA ARG A 337 12.97 -5.90 -14.80
C ARG A 337 13.15 -4.50 -14.20
N LEU A 338 12.18 -3.99 -13.45
CA LEU A 338 12.20 -2.60 -12.96
C LEU A 338 13.40 -2.31 -12.04
N ALA A 339 13.88 -3.32 -11.29
CA ALA A 339 15.06 -3.15 -10.44
C ALA A 339 16.34 -2.91 -11.25
N GLU A 340 16.57 -3.72 -12.29
CA GLU A 340 17.76 -3.59 -13.15
C GLU A 340 17.77 -2.29 -13.98
N LEU A 341 16.57 -1.83 -14.35
CA LEU A 341 16.40 -0.62 -15.14
C LEU A 341 16.57 0.66 -14.32
N ARG A 342 16.46 0.58 -12.99
CA ARG A 342 16.37 1.76 -12.11
C ARG A 342 17.62 2.63 -12.15
N GLU A 343 18.79 2.09 -11.79
CA GLU A 343 20.02 2.90 -11.70
C GLU A 343 20.38 3.60 -13.01
N PRO A 344 20.38 2.92 -14.18
CA PRO A 344 20.62 3.60 -15.43
C PRO A 344 19.56 4.66 -15.77
N THR A 345 18.31 4.48 -15.32
CA THR A 345 17.24 5.48 -15.49
C THR A 345 17.46 6.70 -14.60
N LEU A 346 17.89 6.51 -13.34
CA LEU A 346 18.24 7.60 -12.44
C LEU A 346 19.37 8.46 -13.01
N THR A 347 20.41 7.81 -13.51
CA THR A 347 21.54 8.48 -14.20
C THR A 347 21.05 9.34 -15.38
N LEU A 348 20.11 8.83 -16.18
CA LEU A 348 19.56 9.57 -17.31
C LEU A 348 18.71 10.78 -16.87
N ILE A 349 17.88 10.62 -15.83
CA ILE A 349 17.07 11.68 -15.22
C ILE A 349 18.00 12.80 -14.70
N GLU A 350 19.07 12.43 -14.00
CA GLU A 350 20.06 13.37 -13.48
C GLU A 350 20.79 14.12 -14.60
N GLN A 351 21.26 13.42 -15.64
CA GLN A 351 21.92 14.01 -16.80
C GLN A 351 21.06 15.05 -17.51
N VAL A 352 19.76 14.82 -17.57
CA VAL A 352 18.79 15.77 -18.15
C VAL A 352 18.56 16.96 -17.22
N GLY A 353 18.84 16.84 -15.93
CA GLY A 353 18.56 17.87 -14.92
C GLY A 353 17.08 18.03 -14.62
N LEU A 354 16.31 16.96 -14.70
CA LEU A 354 14.93 16.94 -14.23
C LEU A 354 14.91 17.02 -12.70
N ARG A 355 14.19 18.00 -12.15
CA ARG A 355 14.14 18.29 -10.70
C ARG A 355 13.06 17.52 -9.97
#